data_1876f231862794c987eda8e212fc4920
#
_entry.id   1876f231862794c987eda8e212fc4920
#
_cell.length_a   1.000
_cell.length_b   1.000
_cell.length_c   1.000
_cell.angle_alpha   90.00
_cell.angle_beta   90.00
_cell.angle_gamma   90.00
#
_symmetry.space_group_name_H-M   'P 1'
#
loop_
_entity.id
_entity.type
_entity.pdbx_description
1 polymer ?
#
loop_
_entity_poly.entity_id
_entity_poly.type
_entity_poly.pdbx_seq_one_letter_code
_entity_poly.pdbx_strand_id
1 'polypeptide(L)' 'DGEVLTAKQVKELQKRNAQLEEELLILKKAIAIFTPHSSND' A
#
# COMPACT_ATOMS: atom_id res chain seq x y z
N ASP A 1 -14.94 -1.55 -23.14
CA ASP A 1 -14.74 -1.20 -23.36
C ASP A 1 -14.25 -0.01 -23.44
N GLY A 2 -13.60 0.45 -23.64
CA GLY A 2 -13.09 1.56 -23.86
C GLY A 2 -13.10 2.56 -22.84
N GLU A 3 -12.79 2.30 -21.71
CA GLU A 3 -12.81 3.25 -20.81
C GLU A 3 -11.65 4.10 -20.90
N VAL A 4 -11.70 5.36 -20.99
CA VAL A 4 -10.59 6.27 -21.09
C VAL A 4 -10.34 6.90 -19.74
N LEU A 5 -9.17 6.71 -19.23
CA LEU A 5 -8.83 7.31 -17.96
C LEU A 5 -8.32 8.70 -18.20
N THR A 6 -8.88 9.66 -17.54
CA THR A 6 -8.42 11.02 -17.67
C THR A 6 -7.22 11.21 -16.77
N ALA A 7 -6.51 12.29 -17.00
CA ALA A 7 -5.34 12.58 -16.18
C ALA A 7 -5.75 12.72 -14.73
N LYS A 8 -6.92 13.25 -14.50
CA LYS A 8 -7.41 13.42 -13.16
C LYS A 8 -7.61 12.07 -12.49
N GLN A 9 -8.16 11.13 -13.20
CA GLN A 9 -8.39 9.81 -12.64
C GLN A 9 -7.08 9.09 -12.37
N VAL A 10 -6.13 9.27 -13.24
CA VAL A 10 -4.84 8.64 -13.05
C VAL A 10 -4.19 9.19 -11.77
N LYS A 11 -4.29 10.48 -11.58
CA LYS A 11 -3.71 11.07 -10.41
C LYS A 11 -4.37 10.53 -9.16
N GLU A 12 -5.66 10.38 -9.23
CA GLU A 12 -6.40 9.87 -8.11
C GLU A 12 -5.98 8.44 -7.79
N LEU A 13 -5.80 7.64 -8.79
CA LEU A 13 -5.38 6.26 -8.60
C LEU A 13 -3.99 6.18 -8.03
N GLN A 14 -3.12 7.04 -8.48
CA GLN A 14 -1.77 7.06 -7.98
C GLN A 14 -1.76 7.43 -6.50
N LYS A 15 -2.60 8.35 -6.14
CA LYS A 15 -2.69 8.78 -4.77
C LYS A 15 -3.17 7.63 -3.90
N ARG A 16 -4.19 6.93 -4.36
CA ARG A 16 -4.71 5.82 -3.65
C ARG A 16 -3.70 4.73 -3.53
N ASN A 17 -2.97 4.51 -4.59
CA ASN A 17 -1.97 3.48 -4.60
C ASN A 17 -0.89 3.77 -3.57
N ALA A 18 -0.42 4.99 -3.51
CA ALA A 18 0.58 5.39 -2.55
C ALA A 18 0.07 5.19 -1.14
N GLN A 19 -1.19 5.50 -0.93
CA GLN A 19 -1.77 5.37 0.37
C GLN A 19 -1.86 3.91 0.79
N LEU A 20 -2.24 3.06 -0.12
CA LEU A 20 -2.33 1.64 0.17
C LEU A 20 -0.97 1.05 0.49
N GLU A 21 0.04 1.50 -0.22
CA GLU A 21 1.37 1.01 0.03
C GLU A 21 1.85 1.43 1.40
N GLU A 22 1.50 2.63 1.78
CA GLU A 22 1.89 3.12 3.06
C GLU A 22 1.21 2.32 4.16
N GLU A 23 -0.06 2.03 3.98
CA GLU A 23 -0.79 1.26 4.96
C GLU A 23 -0.22 -0.14 5.07
N LEU A 24 0.17 -0.68 3.95
CA LEU A 24 0.74 -2.00 3.95
C LEU A 24 2.07 -2.00 4.71
N LEU A 25 2.85 -0.97 4.52
CA LEU A 25 4.11 -0.86 5.18
C LEU A 25 3.92 -0.76 6.69
N ILE A 26 2.95 0.02 7.11
CA ILE A 26 2.68 0.16 8.52
C ILE A 26 2.21 -1.15 9.11
N LEU A 27 1.41 -1.86 8.36
CA LEU A 27 0.92 -3.14 8.82
C LEU A 27 2.06 -4.13 8.97
N LYS A 28 2.99 -4.11 8.06
CA LYS A 28 4.14 -5.00 8.14
C LYS A 28 4.95 -4.71 9.39
N LYS A 29 5.11 -3.45 9.69
CA LYS A 29 5.87 -3.06 10.85
C LYS A 29 5.16 -3.50 12.12
N ALA A 30 3.85 -3.40 12.12
CA ALA A 30 3.08 -3.81 13.27
C ALA A 30 3.21 -5.30 13.49
N ILE A 31 3.18 -6.04 12.42
CA ILE A 31 3.31 -7.48 12.51
C ILE A 31 4.69 -7.85 13.04
N ALA A 32 5.69 -7.13 12.59
CA ALA A 32 7.04 -7.39 13.03
C ALA A 32 7.18 -7.15 14.52
N ILE A 33 6.45 -6.19 15.01
CA ILE A 33 6.51 -5.91 16.43
C ILE A 33 5.78 -6.98 17.22
N PHE A 34 4.68 -7.45 16.66
CA PHE A 34 3.92 -8.45 17.33
C PHE A 34 4.56 -9.81 17.32
N THR A 35 5.34 -10.14 16.35
CA THR A 35 6.02 -11.43 16.30
C THR A 35 7.48 -11.18 16.28
N PRO A 36 8.02 -10.71 17.32
CA PRO A 36 9.39 -10.33 17.29
C PRO A 36 10.29 -11.51 17.12
N HIS A 37 9.93 -12.71 17.48
CA HIS A 37 10.80 -13.63 17.43
C HIS A 37 10.87 -14.35 16.29
N SER A 38 10.10 -14.20 15.56
CA SER A 38 10.13 -14.91 14.48
C SER A 38 11.22 -14.79 13.75
N SER A 39 11.61 -14.16 13.61
CA SER A 39 12.52 -14.12 12.75
C SER A 39 13.57 -14.58 12.81
N ASN A 40 13.96 -14.62 12.93
CA ASN A 40 14.93 -14.83 12.83
C ASN A 40 15.46 -15.62 12.91
N ASP A 41 15.46 -15.93 12.82
CA ASP A 41 16.06 -16.62 12.74
C ASP A 41 16.42 -16.87 12.60
#